data_d0719bd7baf59968afa65f314c648402
#
_entry.id   d0719bd7baf59968afa65f314c648402
#
_cell.length_a   1.000
_cell.length_b   1.000
_cell.length_c   1.000
_cell.angle_alpha   90.00
_cell.angle_beta   90.00
_cell.angle_gamma   90.00
#
_symmetry.space_group_name_H-M   'P 1'
#
loop_
_entity.id
_entity.type
_entity.pdbx_description
1 polymer ?
#
loop_
_entity_poly.entity_id
_entity_poly.type
_entity_poly.pdbx_seq_one_letter_code
_entity_poly.pdbx_strand_id
1 'polypeptide(L)'
;MRKFIPLFSLVLLLNGCISSGPTDNVGFDKFETIRELEGIYQNLGEREQGAPPVYLSQVIWPKTEGIAHAAITAIEVRLLSPNTLGVRASSKDGVEKEDTFVEGKDFEIHSGRIRLKPSFTIGGLKPEAPILGLFYERDELGFDRKGHGKLRKQVGIVGLVYMHMPLAAGVNKEVRFIRIDKVPNP
;
A
#
# COMPACT_ATOMS: atom_id res chain seq x y z
N MET A 1 33.57 -28.27 34.49
CA MET A 1 32.16 -27.92 34.20
C MET A 1 32.11 -26.94 33.01
N ARG A 2 31.86 -27.43 31.80
CA ARG A 2 31.74 -26.60 30.58
C ARG A 2 30.35 -25.95 30.56
N LYS A 3 30.31 -24.62 30.63
CA LYS A 3 29.07 -23.84 30.51
C LYS A 3 28.60 -23.90 29.05
N PHE A 4 27.56 -24.67 28.76
CA PHE A 4 26.80 -24.58 27.53
C PHE A 4 26.03 -23.25 27.56
N ILE A 5 26.54 -22.24 26.88
CA ILE A 5 25.77 -21.04 26.58
C ILE A 5 24.79 -21.49 25.47
N PRO A 6 23.48 -21.38 25.68
CA PRO A 6 22.52 -21.90 24.71
C PRO A 6 22.59 -21.07 23.44
N LEU A 7 22.93 -21.75 22.36
CA LEU A 7 22.89 -21.26 20.97
C LEU A 7 21.51 -20.72 20.55
N PHE A 8 20.53 -20.81 21.44
CA PHE A 8 19.14 -20.37 21.26
C PHE A 8 18.99 -18.83 21.20
N SER A 9 19.99 -18.07 21.66
CA SER A 9 19.93 -16.61 21.70
C SER A 9 20.22 -15.93 20.34
N LEU A 10 20.75 -16.66 19.37
CA LEU A 10 21.16 -16.10 18.07
C LEU A 10 20.03 -16.13 16.99
N VAL A 11 18.97 -16.91 17.21
CA VAL A 11 17.86 -17.05 16.25
C VAL A 11 16.86 -15.88 16.33
N LEU A 12 16.89 -15.08 17.38
CA LEU A 12 15.96 -13.97 17.63
C LEU A 12 16.26 -12.67 16.85
N LEU A 13 17.32 -12.60 16.07
CA LEU A 13 17.78 -11.34 15.44
C LEU A 13 17.45 -11.20 13.95
N LEU A 14 16.66 -12.11 13.35
CA LEU A 14 16.34 -12.06 11.92
C LEU A 14 14.96 -11.47 11.59
N ASN A 15 14.39 -10.71 12.52
CA ASN A 15 13.16 -9.95 12.24
C ASN A 15 13.49 -8.60 11.57
N GLY A 16 13.92 -8.63 10.31
CA GLY A 16 14.19 -7.45 9.52
C GLY A 16 12.94 -7.04 8.72
N CYS A 17 12.25 -5.96 9.12
CA CYS A 17 11.33 -5.29 8.20
C CYS A 17 12.15 -4.43 7.24
N ILE A 18 12.17 -4.79 5.96
CA ILE A 18 12.75 -3.95 4.91
C ILE A 18 11.70 -2.92 4.50
N SER A 19 12.04 -1.64 4.54
CA SER A 19 11.17 -0.57 4.06
C SER A 19 11.82 0.11 2.85
N SER A 20 11.07 0.29 1.79
CA SER A 20 11.48 1.03 0.59
C SER A 20 10.47 2.12 0.24
N GLY A 21 10.94 3.23 -0.37
CA GLY A 21 10.09 4.35 -0.75
C GLY A 21 10.84 5.44 -1.51
N PRO A 22 10.20 6.59 -1.77
CA PRO A 22 10.85 7.74 -2.39
C PRO A 22 12.07 8.22 -1.60
N THR A 23 13.03 8.87 -2.25
CA THR A 23 14.28 9.33 -1.64
C THR A 23 14.05 10.30 -0.47
N ASP A 24 13.03 11.17 -0.56
CA ASP A 24 12.62 12.11 0.48
C ASP A 24 11.34 11.65 1.19
N ASN A 25 11.25 10.34 1.47
CA ASN A 25 10.08 9.72 2.05
C ASN A 25 9.78 10.27 3.45
N VAL A 26 8.63 10.91 3.61
CA VAL A 26 8.13 11.39 4.90
C VAL A 26 7.02 10.46 5.42
N GLY A 27 6.90 10.39 6.74
CA GLY A 27 5.92 9.53 7.39
C GLY A 27 4.48 9.86 7.00
N PHE A 28 3.57 8.91 7.24
CA PHE A 28 2.15 9.18 7.17
C PHE A 28 1.72 10.27 8.14
N ASP A 29 0.79 11.08 7.71
CA ASP A 29 -0.04 11.90 8.57
C ASP A 29 -1.37 11.19 8.84
N LYS A 30 -2.12 11.68 9.81
CA LYS A 30 -3.46 11.17 10.13
C LYS A 30 -4.46 12.19 9.67
N PHE A 31 -5.49 11.76 8.95
CA PHE A 31 -6.65 12.61 8.72
C PHE A 31 -7.68 12.42 9.85
N GLU A 32 -8.34 13.49 10.22
CA GLU A 32 -9.43 13.49 11.20
C GLU A 32 -10.77 13.18 10.51
N THR A 33 -10.92 13.63 9.28
CA THR A 33 -12.14 13.45 8.49
C THR A 33 -11.81 12.93 7.09
N ILE A 34 -12.70 12.10 6.57
CA ILE A 34 -12.59 11.57 5.20
C ILE A 34 -12.56 12.68 4.13
N ARG A 35 -13.10 13.88 4.44
CA ARG A 35 -13.08 15.05 3.58
C ARG A 35 -11.67 15.50 3.21
N GLU A 36 -10.70 15.30 4.07
CA GLU A 36 -9.31 15.68 3.80
C GLU A 36 -8.68 14.93 2.63
N LEU A 37 -9.29 13.79 2.25
CA LEU A 37 -8.90 13.01 1.07
C LEU A 37 -9.35 13.64 -0.25
N GLU A 38 -10.27 14.64 -0.21
CA GLU A 38 -10.68 15.34 -1.43
C GLU A 38 -9.49 16.02 -2.08
N GLY A 39 -9.36 15.85 -3.39
CA GLY A 39 -8.29 16.47 -4.16
C GLY A 39 -7.99 15.76 -5.46
N ILE A 40 -7.02 16.29 -6.18
CA ILE A 40 -6.55 15.75 -7.45
C ILE A 40 -5.11 15.26 -7.26
N TYR A 41 -4.88 14.01 -7.58
CA TYR A 41 -3.62 13.32 -7.40
C TYR A 41 -3.04 12.86 -8.74
N GLN A 42 -1.74 12.95 -8.90
CA GLN A 42 -1.06 12.30 -10.03
C GLN A 42 -1.25 10.79 -9.95
N ASN A 43 -1.57 10.17 -11.09
CA ASN A 43 -1.76 8.74 -11.15
C ASN A 43 -0.46 7.94 -11.01
N LEU A 44 0.65 8.45 -11.58
CA LEU A 44 1.96 7.83 -11.45
C LEU A 44 2.57 8.16 -10.08
N GLY A 45 2.85 7.14 -9.29
CA GLY A 45 3.44 7.26 -7.97
C GLY A 45 4.96 7.38 -8.00
N GLU A 46 5.50 8.24 -7.12
CA GLU A 46 6.92 8.35 -6.85
C GLU A 46 7.38 7.24 -5.91
N ARG A 47 8.48 6.60 -6.24
CA ARG A 47 9.04 5.44 -5.56
C ARG A 47 10.57 5.50 -5.48
N GLU A 48 11.15 4.46 -4.89
CA GLU A 48 12.57 4.17 -4.97
C GLU A 48 13.03 4.09 -6.42
N GLN A 49 14.22 4.63 -6.70
CA GLN A 49 14.81 4.65 -8.04
C GLN A 49 14.99 3.21 -8.58
N GLY A 50 14.62 3.00 -9.83
CA GLY A 50 14.71 1.69 -10.50
C GLY A 50 13.57 0.72 -10.18
N ALA A 51 12.64 1.09 -9.29
CA ALA A 51 11.47 0.25 -9.02
C ALA A 51 10.43 0.35 -10.16
N PRO A 52 9.64 -0.72 -10.43
CA PRO A 52 8.60 -0.68 -11.44
C PRO A 52 7.54 0.39 -11.14
N PRO A 53 6.91 1.02 -12.16
CA PRO A 53 5.89 2.04 -11.93
C PRO A 53 4.71 1.49 -11.11
N VAL A 54 4.11 2.34 -10.27
CA VAL A 54 2.86 2.07 -9.57
C VAL A 54 1.87 3.18 -9.89
N TYR A 55 0.69 2.80 -10.33
CA TYR A 55 -0.38 3.71 -10.67
C TYR A 55 -1.46 3.69 -9.60
N LEU A 56 -1.91 4.87 -9.14
CA LEU A 56 -2.98 4.97 -8.15
C LEU A 56 -4.27 4.32 -8.66
N SER A 57 -4.58 4.49 -9.94
CA SER A 57 -5.70 3.81 -10.60
C SER A 57 -5.64 2.29 -10.50
N GLN A 58 -4.44 1.70 -10.56
CA GLN A 58 -4.26 0.26 -10.40
C GLN A 58 -4.50 -0.21 -8.96
N VAL A 59 -4.20 0.63 -7.98
CA VAL A 59 -4.49 0.36 -6.57
C VAL A 59 -5.99 0.41 -6.31
N ILE A 60 -6.68 1.39 -6.90
CA ILE A 60 -8.13 1.59 -6.72
C ILE A 60 -8.94 0.55 -7.48
N TRP A 61 -8.54 0.22 -8.72
CA TRP A 61 -9.22 -0.72 -9.60
C TRP A 61 -8.32 -1.90 -10.04
N PRO A 62 -7.86 -2.74 -9.11
CA PRO A 62 -6.84 -3.77 -9.41
C PRO A 62 -7.31 -4.88 -10.35
N LYS A 63 -8.62 -5.07 -10.48
CA LYS A 63 -9.24 -6.18 -11.25
C LYS A 63 -10.10 -5.71 -12.42
N THR A 64 -10.07 -4.41 -12.77
CA THR A 64 -10.91 -3.90 -13.84
C THR A 64 -10.20 -4.10 -15.18
N GLU A 65 -10.78 -4.96 -16.01
CA GLU A 65 -10.30 -5.16 -17.38
C GLU A 65 -10.56 -3.92 -18.25
N GLY A 66 -9.68 -3.71 -19.23
CA GLY A 66 -9.86 -2.64 -20.22
C GLY A 66 -9.37 -1.25 -19.80
N ILE A 67 -8.87 -1.07 -18.55
CA ILE A 67 -8.29 0.21 -18.13
C ILE A 67 -6.81 0.25 -18.49
N ALA A 68 -6.43 1.22 -19.33
CA ALA A 68 -5.04 1.52 -19.60
C ALA A 68 -4.45 2.41 -18.48
N HIS A 69 -4.09 1.81 -17.33
CA HIS A 69 -3.63 2.55 -16.14
C HIS A 69 -2.49 3.52 -16.43
N ALA A 70 -1.61 3.22 -17.38
CA ALA A 70 -0.49 4.09 -17.77
C ALA A 70 -0.94 5.33 -18.58
N ALA A 71 -2.11 5.30 -19.19
CA ALA A 71 -2.67 6.45 -19.93
C ALA A 71 -3.36 7.45 -18.99
N ILE A 72 -3.82 7.00 -17.82
CA ILE A 72 -4.44 7.86 -16.81
C ILE A 72 -3.39 8.80 -16.25
N THR A 73 -3.70 10.10 -16.22
CA THR A 73 -2.79 11.14 -15.71
C THR A 73 -3.16 11.60 -14.31
N ALA A 74 -4.44 11.64 -13.98
CA ALA A 74 -4.94 12.16 -12.73
C ALA A 74 -6.08 11.32 -12.14
N ILE A 75 -6.12 11.30 -10.82
CA ILE A 75 -7.21 10.73 -10.00
C ILE A 75 -7.80 11.84 -9.16
N GLU A 76 -9.08 12.13 -9.37
CA GLU A 76 -9.84 13.07 -8.57
C GLU A 76 -10.64 12.30 -7.51
N VAL A 77 -10.57 12.76 -6.26
CA VAL A 77 -11.33 12.22 -5.13
C VAL A 77 -12.26 13.32 -4.61
N ARG A 78 -13.54 13.03 -4.50
CA ARG A 78 -14.58 13.94 -3.98
C ARG A 78 -15.39 13.26 -2.88
N LEU A 79 -15.76 14.00 -1.86
CA LEU A 79 -16.70 13.54 -0.86
C LEU A 79 -18.13 13.70 -1.38
N LEU A 80 -18.84 12.60 -1.55
CA LEU A 80 -20.26 12.61 -1.98
C LEU A 80 -21.22 12.61 -0.77
N SER A 81 -20.82 11.95 0.32
CA SER A 81 -21.54 11.93 1.60
C SER A 81 -20.55 11.64 2.73
N PRO A 82 -20.92 11.75 4.01
CA PRO A 82 -20.00 11.56 5.15
C PRO A 82 -19.17 10.28 5.14
N ASN A 83 -19.65 9.24 4.47
CA ASN A 83 -18.99 7.93 4.39
C ASN A 83 -18.76 7.45 2.94
N THR A 84 -18.88 8.34 1.95
CA THR A 84 -18.87 7.94 0.53
C THR A 84 -17.95 8.85 -0.27
N LEU A 85 -17.00 8.24 -0.96
CA LEU A 85 -16.09 8.91 -1.89
C LEU A 85 -16.49 8.61 -3.32
N GLY A 86 -16.56 9.65 -4.17
CA GLY A 86 -16.52 9.54 -5.61
C GLY A 86 -15.08 9.62 -6.08
N VAL A 87 -14.66 8.71 -6.95
CA VAL A 87 -13.31 8.68 -7.50
C VAL A 87 -13.38 8.65 -9.00
N ARG A 88 -12.69 9.58 -9.65
CA ARG A 88 -12.66 9.75 -11.11
C ARG A 88 -11.22 9.66 -11.61
N ALA A 89 -11.00 8.81 -12.60
CA ALA A 89 -9.74 8.70 -13.32
C ALA A 89 -9.85 9.43 -14.66
N SER A 90 -8.88 10.28 -14.98
CA SER A 90 -8.84 11.04 -16.21
C SER A 90 -7.51 10.87 -16.94
N SER A 91 -7.59 10.73 -18.26
CA SER A 91 -6.47 10.80 -19.20
C SER A 91 -6.43 12.16 -19.91
N LYS A 92 -5.57 12.30 -20.91
CA LYS A 92 -5.57 13.47 -21.80
C LYS A 92 -6.81 13.55 -22.67
N ASP A 93 -7.46 12.42 -22.92
CA ASP A 93 -8.59 12.28 -23.83
C ASP A 93 -9.95 12.41 -23.10
N GLY A 94 -9.93 12.46 -21.76
CA GLY A 94 -11.13 12.67 -20.94
C GLY A 94 -11.22 11.73 -19.73
N VAL A 95 -12.45 11.50 -19.29
CA VAL A 95 -12.74 10.60 -18.17
C VAL A 95 -12.70 9.15 -18.63
N GLU A 96 -11.86 8.35 -18.04
CA GLU A 96 -11.69 6.92 -18.34
C GLU A 96 -12.55 6.03 -17.44
N LYS A 97 -12.68 6.42 -16.16
CA LYS A 97 -13.39 5.64 -15.16
C LYS A 97 -13.88 6.53 -14.03
N GLU A 98 -15.08 6.24 -13.54
CA GLU A 98 -15.64 6.86 -12.35
C GLU A 98 -16.40 5.82 -11.53
N ASP A 99 -16.15 5.77 -10.22
CA ASP A 99 -16.82 4.87 -9.29
C ASP A 99 -17.04 5.54 -7.94
N THR A 100 -17.90 4.92 -7.15
CA THR A 100 -18.23 5.34 -5.77
C THR A 100 -17.79 4.29 -4.79
N PHE A 101 -17.10 4.71 -3.73
CA PHE A 101 -16.58 3.85 -2.67
C PHE A 101 -17.21 4.22 -1.33
N VAL A 102 -17.70 3.22 -0.60
CA VAL A 102 -18.43 3.39 0.66
C VAL A 102 -17.63 2.79 1.81
N GLU A 103 -17.43 3.57 2.88
CA GLU A 103 -16.81 3.10 4.12
C GLU A 103 -17.60 1.94 4.72
N GLY A 104 -16.90 0.94 5.24
CA GLY A 104 -17.46 -0.30 5.77
C GLY A 104 -17.75 -1.36 4.72
N LYS A 105 -17.93 -0.96 3.44
CA LYS A 105 -18.14 -1.89 2.32
C LYS A 105 -16.87 -2.08 1.48
N ASP A 106 -16.32 -1.00 0.99
CA ASP A 106 -15.22 -1.01 0.01
C ASP A 106 -13.87 -0.74 0.69
N PHE A 107 -13.87 0.05 1.75
CA PHE A 107 -12.71 0.35 2.59
C PHE A 107 -13.10 0.55 4.04
N GLU A 108 -12.10 0.59 4.92
CA GLU A 108 -12.25 0.92 6.34
C GLU A 108 -11.30 2.05 6.71
N ILE A 109 -11.72 2.90 7.66
CA ILE A 109 -10.83 3.91 8.26
C ILE A 109 -10.26 3.33 9.55
N HIS A 110 -8.94 3.29 9.62
CA HIS A 110 -8.23 2.86 10.81
C HIS A 110 -7.08 3.81 11.14
N SER A 111 -7.14 4.39 12.33
CA SER A 111 -6.09 5.32 12.82
C SER A 111 -5.78 6.48 11.85
N GLY A 112 -6.83 7.06 11.23
CA GLY A 112 -6.70 8.17 10.27
C GLY A 112 -6.05 7.78 8.94
N ARG A 113 -6.31 6.55 8.47
CA ARG A 113 -5.90 6.02 7.17
C ARG A 113 -6.99 5.15 6.59
N ILE A 114 -7.10 5.11 5.27
CA ILE A 114 -7.88 4.10 4.57
C ILE A 114 -7.11 2.79 4.59
N ARG A 115 -7.78 1.74 4.98
CA ARG A 115 -7.30 0.36 4.85
C ARG A 115 -8.16 -0.36 3.84
N LEU A 116 -7.52 -0.85 2.78
CA LEU A 116 -8.16 -1.74 1.83
C LEU A 116 -8.26 -3.16 2.42
N LYS A 117 -9.22 -3.94 1.96
CA LYS A 117 -9.41 -5.30 2.47
C LYS A 117 -8.14 -6.12 2.25
N PRO A 118 -7.57 -6.73 3.30
CA PRO A 118 -6.37 -7.53 3.17
C PRO A 118 -6.63 -8.76 2.30
N SER A 119 -5.63 -9.15 1.51
CA SER A 119 -5.64 -10.43 0.82
C SER A 119 -4.75 -11.43 1.55
N PHE A 120 -5.21 -12.68 1.59
CA PHE A 120 -4.49 -13.80 2.18
C PHE A 120 -4.37 -14.92 1.16
N THR A 121 -3.17 -15.49 1.04
CA THR A 121 -2.93 -16.65 0.20
C THR A 121 -2.12 -17.67 0.98
N ILE A 122 -2.55 -18.92 0.96
CA ILE A 122 -1.77 -20.03 1.51
C ILE A 122 -0.82 -20.51 0.42
N GLY A 123 0.47 -20.40 0.66
CA GLY A 123 1.51 -20.94 -0.21
C GLY A 123 1.90 -22.33 0.22
N GLY A 124 2.09 -23.23 -0.76
CA GLY A 124 2.52 -24.60 -0.55
C GLY A 124 3.98 -24.82 -0.94
N LEU A 125 4.50 -25.97 -0.52
CA LEU A 125 5.85 -26.42 -0.83
C LEU A 125 6.03 -26.62 -2.34
N LYS A 126 6.94 -25.85 -2.92
CA LYS A 126 7.51 -26.11 -4.24
C LYS A 126 8.96 -26.53 -4.06
N PRO A 127 9.53 -27.37 -4.91
CA PRO A 127 10.93 -27.79 -4.79
C PRO A 127 11.91 -26.59 -4.72
N GLU A 128 11.62 -25.53 -5.48
CA GLU A 128 12.40 -24.30 -5.55
C GLU A 128 12.10 -23.29 -4.44
N ALA A 129 11.01 -23.49 -3.68
CA ALA A 129 10.62 -22.64 -2.57
C ALA A 129 9.93 -23.47 -1.49
N PRO A 130 10.70 -24.13 -0.61
CA PRO A 130 10.17 -25.07 0.38
C PRO A 130 9.56 -24.35 1.58
N ILE A 131 8.67 -23.40 1.31
CA ILE A 131 8.00 -22.57 2.33
C ILE A 131 6.52 -22.95 2.35
N LEU A 132 6.05 -23.42 3.50
CA LEU A 132 4.63 -23.58 3.80
C LEU A 132 4.20 -22.44 4.72
N GLY A 133 3.29 -21.57 4.27
CA GLY A 133 2.91 -20.44 5.10
C GLY A 133 1.74 -19.64 4.59
N LEU A 134 1.34 -18.69 5.43
CA LEU A 134 0.34 -17.69 5.14
C LEU A 134 1.04 -16.44 4.59
N PHE A 135 0.75 -16.09 3.36
CA PHE A 135 1.13 -14.82 2.76
C PHE A 135 0.00 -13.83 2.98
N TYR A 136 0.34 -12.64 3.44
CA TYR A 136 -0.62 -11.55 3.59
C TYR A 136 -0.15 -10.31 2.84
N GLU A 137 -1.11 -9.60 2.28
CA GLU A 137 -0.93 -8.31 1.65
C GLU A 137 -1.95 -7.34 2.24
N ARG A 138 -1.49 -6.17 2.64
CA ARG A 138 -2.32 -5.09 3.19
C ARG A 138 -1.88 -3.78 2.59
N ASP A 139 -2.84 -3.06 2.06
CA ASP A 139 -2.66 -1.73 1.51
C ASP A 139 -3.29 -0.69 2.42
N GLU A 140 -2.52 0.33 2.78
CA GLU A 140 -2.98 1.50 3.53
C GLU A 140 -2.77 2.75 2.67
N LEU A 141 -3.83 3.55 2.52
CA LEU A 141 -3.84 4.83 1.80
C LEU A 141 -4.08 5.98 2.78
N GLY A 142 -3.48 7.12 2.52
CA GLY A 142 -3.64 8.32 3.34
C GLY A 142 -2.81 9.46 2.79
N PHE A 143 -2.33 10.33 3.67
CA PHE A 143 -1.41 11.42 3.32
C PHE A 143 -0.04 11.21 3.91
N ASP A 144 0.93 11.86 3.30
CA ASP A 144 2.18 12.17 3.96
C ASP A 144 2.09 13.54 4.68
N ARG A 145 3.11 13.87 5.47
CA ARG A 145 3.18 15.15 6.20
C ARG A 145 3.26 16.39 5.30
N LYS A 146 3.46 16.22 4.01
CA LYS A 146 3.42 17.28 3.00
C LYS A 146 2.04 17.43 2.35
N GLY A 147 1.09 16.55 2.70
CA GLY A 147 -0.26 16.53 2.18
C GLY A 147 -0.40 15.84 0.83
N HIS A 148 0.62 15.10 0.37
CA HIS A 148 0.53 14.26 -0.81
C HIS A 148 -0.11 12.92 -0.47
N GLY A 149 -0.78 12.30 -1.45
CA GLY A 149 -1.29 10.95 -1.29
C GLY A 149 -0.15 9.96 -1.01
N LYS A 150 -0.37 9.03 -0.10
CA LYS A 150 0.59 8.01 0.27
C LYS A 150 -0.05 6.64 0.32
N LEU A 151 0.61 5.69 -0.32
CA LEU A 151 0.30 4.26 -0.23
C LEU A 151 1.40 3.58 0.57
N ARG A 152 1.03 2.72 1.50
CA ARG A 152 1.91 1.71 2.09
C ARG A 152 1.37 0.35 1.75
N LYS A 153 2.16 -0.43 1.05
CA LYS A 153 1.90 -1.83 0.76
C LYS A 153 2.73 -2.70 1.70
N GLN A 154 2.07 -3.44 2.56
CA GLN A 154 2.69 -4.41 3.46
C GLN A 154 2.50 -5.80 2.88
N VAL A 155 3.59 -6.47 2.57
CA VAL A 155 3.60 -7.86 2.16
C VAL A 155 4.37 -8.65 3.19
N GLY A 156 3.80 -9.73 3.68
CA GLY A 156 4.48 -10.55 4.67
C GLY A 156 4.15 -12.02 4.52
N ILE A 157 4.98 -12.82 5.17
CA ILE A 157 4.83 -14.27 5.27
C ILE A 157 5.04 -14.70 6.71
N VAL A 158 4.18 -15.59 7.17
CA VAL A 158 4.36 -16.32 8.41
C VAL A 158 4.20 -17.80 8.10
N GLY A 159 5.21 -18.61 8.39
CA GLY A 159 5.16 -20.01 8.02
C GLY A 159 6.38 -20.82 8.49
N LEU A 160 6.61 -21.91 7.81
CA LEU A 160 7.71 -22.85 8.05
C LEU A 160 8.53 -23.03 6.77
N VAL A 161 9.84 -22.99 6.91
CA VAL A 161 10.80 -23.38 5.88
C VAL A 161 11.18 -24.86 6.15
N TYR A 162 11.17 -25.69 5.09
CA TYR A 162 11.40 -27.12 5.22
C TYR A 162 10.57 -27.80 6.31
N MET A 163 9.33 -27.29 6.58
CA MET A 163 8.36 -27.82 7.55
C MET A 163 8.77 -27.74 9.04
N HIS A 164 9.94 -27.24 9.39
CA HIS A 164 10.39 -27.22 10.80
C HIS A 164 11.09 -25.93 11.26
N MET A 165 11.50 -25.06 10.33
CA MET A 165 12.11 -23.79 10.70
C MET A 165 11.07 -22.66 10.61
N PRO A 166 10.69 -22.00 11.73
CA PRO A 166 9.74 -20.90 11.69
C PRO A 166 10.32 -19.72 10.90
N LEU A 167 9.50 -19.13 10.05
CA LEU A 167 9.81 -17.94 9.25
C LEU A 167 8.73 -16.87 9.49
N ALA A 168 9.17 -15.66 9.83
CA ALA A 168 8.35 -14.47 9.76
C ALA A 168 9.15 -13.38 9.06
N ALA A 169 8.67 -12.91 7.93
CA ALA A 169 9.32 -11.85 7.15
C ALA A 169 8.29 -10.90 6.59
N GLY A 170 8.66 -9.63 6.43
CA GLY A 170 7.79 -8.62 5.86
C GLY A 170 8.56 -7.52 5.14
N VAL A 171 7.93 -6.98 4.11
CA VAL A 171 8.43 -5.85 3.34
C VAL A 171 7.36 -4.76 3.31
N ASN A 172 7.77 -3.53 3.64
CA ASN A 172 6.94 -2.35 3.49
C ASN A 172 7.41 -1.57 2.26
N LYS A 173 6.52 -1.39 1.29
CA LYS A 173 6.76 -0.57 0.11
C LYS A 173 5.91 0.68 0.20
N GLU A 174 6.53 1.84 0.09
CA GLU A 174 5.83 3.12 0.15
C GLU A 174 5.90 3.82 -1.20
N VAL A 175 4.78 4.46 -1.57
CA VAL A 175 4.61 5.21 -2.82
C VAL A 175 3.94 6.52 -2.49
N ARG A 176 4.43 7.62 -3.08
CA ARG A 176 3.83 8.94 -2.95
C ARG A 176 3.13 9.32 -4.24
N PHE A 177 1.91 9.84 -4.14
CA PHE A 177 1.13 10.40 -5.24
C PHE A 177 1.01 11.91 -5.05
N ILE A 178 1.65 12.68 -5.92
CA ILE A 178 1.66 14.14 -5.81
C ILE A 178 0.23 14.66 -5.91
N ARG A 179 -0.18 15.45 -4.93
CA ARG A 179 -1.44 16.19 -4.96
C ARG A 179 -1.23 17.49 -5.72
N ILE A 180 -2.01 17.72 -6.78
CA ILE A 180 -1.79 18.81 -7.74
C ILE A 180 -2.78 19.97 -7.59
N ASP A 181 -3.82 19.82 -6.79
CA ASP A 181 -4.82 20.87 -6.51
C ASP A 181 -4.46 21.76 -5.29
N LYS A 182 -3.48 21.37 -4.50
CA LYS A 182 -2.90 22.24 -3.48
C LYS A 182 -1.69 22.97 -4.07
N VAL A 183 -1.86 24.25 -4.36
CA VAL A 183 -0.71 25.16 -4.48
C VAL A 183 -0.02 25.16 -3.12
N PRO A 184 1.30 24.93 -3.02
CA PRO A 184 2.01 25.08 -1.76
C PRO A 184 1.75 26.51 -1.28
N ASN A 185 1.20 26.67 -0.07
CA ASN A 185 1.20 27.98 0.58
C ASN A 185 2.68 28.40 0.72
N PRO A 186 3.03 29.62 0.27
CA PRO A 186 4.38 30.14 0.35
C PRO A 186 4.93 30.19 1.78
#